data_7a2ab4de2f222d521fba757ac6ea4b4f
#
_entry.id   7a2ab4de2f222d521fba757ac6ea4b4f
#
_cell.length_a   1.000
_cell.length_b   1.000
_cell.length_c   1.000
_cell.angle_alpha   90.00
_cell.angle_beta   90.00
_cell.angle_gamma   90.00
#
_symmetry.space_group_name_H-M   'P 1'
#
loop_
_entity.id
_entity.type
_entity.pdbx_description
1 polymer ?
#
loop_
_entity_poly.entity_id
_entity_poly.type
_entity_poly.pdbx_seq_one_letter_code
_entity_poly.pdbx_strand_id
1 'polypeptide(L)'
;MPGLLAMRAHYGPTQPWTGAPIAGSLHMTIHTGVLSETLAVLGSDIRWVSCNIYSTQDHAAAAIAAAGIPVFAVKGESLAEYWDYTAKLFDWHGAKPGEALHPNMILDDGGDATMYVHLGLRAENGDTKFLDNPGSEEEDVFFALLKKQLKEKPKGYFAEIAKSIKGVSEETTTGVHRL
;
A
#
# COMPACT_ATOMS: atom_id res chain seq x y z
N MET A 1 -11.26 -13.62 -15.71
CA MET A 1 -10.78 -12.25 -15.98
C MET A 1 -10.00 -12.19 -17.30
N PRO A 2 -10.69 -12.20 -18.42
CA PRO A 2 -10.03 -12.34 -19.72
C PRO A 2 -9.09 -11.17 -20.05
N GLY A 3 -9.42 -9.96 -19.63
CA GLY A 3 -8.57 -8.78 -19.87
C GLY A 3 -7.20 -8.89 -19.21
N LEU A 4 -7.12 -9.25 -17.93
CA LEU A 4 -5.83 -9.42 -17.23
C LEU A 4 -5.01 -10.58 -17.84
N LEU A 5 -5.65 -11.67 -18.23
CA LEU A 5 -4.97 -12.78 -18.91
C LEU A 5 -4.43 -12.37 -20.29
N ALA A 6 -5.18 -11.55 -21.04
CA ALA A 6 -4.72 -10.98 -22.30
C ALA A 6 -3.51 -10.04 -22.08
N MET A 7 -3.53 -9.22 -21.03
CA MET A 7 -2.39 -8.39 -20.65
C MET A 7 -1.15 -9.23 -20.33
N ARG A 8 -1.28 -10.33 -19.57
CA ARG A 8 -0.17 -11.26 -19.30
C ARG A 8 0.39 -11.85 -20.61
N ALA A 9 -0.48 -12.30 -21.50
CA ALA A 9 -0.06 -12.90 -22.75
C ALA A 9 0.67 -11.90 -23.66
N HIS A 10 0.19 -10.66 -23.72
CA HIS A 10 0.73 -9.64 -24.61
C HIS A 10 2.01 -8.99 -24.06
N TYR A 11 2.03 -8.60 -22.81
CA TYR A 11 3.13 -7.83 -22.21
C TYR A 11 4.09 -8.67 -21.35
N GLY A 12 3.69 -9.87 -20.90
CA GLY A 12 4.54 -10.74 -20.10
C GLY A 12 5.93 -10.99 -20.69
N PRO A 13 6.07 -11.26 -22.01
CA PRO A 13 7.38 -11.47 -22.63
C PRO A 13 8.31 -10.25 -22.58
N THR A 14 7.76 -9.04 -22.55
CA THR A 14 8.56 -7.79 -22.55
C THR A 14 8.77 -7.22 -21.16
N GLN A 15 8.00 -7.69 -20.17
CA GLN A 15 8.06 -7.23 -18.79
C GLN A 15 8.20 -5.70 -18.63
N PRO A 16 7.22 -4.91 -19.12
CA PRO A 16 7.35 -3.44 -19.21
C PRO A 16 7.46 -2.74 -17.86
N TRP A 17 7.19 -3.46 -16.77
CA TRP A 17 7.21 -2.94 -15.40
C TRP A 17 8.41 -3.44 -14.60
N THR A 18 9.43 -3.96 -15.27
CA THR A 18 10.66 -4.43 -14.62
C THR A 18 11.27 -3.34 -13.74
N GLY A 19 11.45 -3.66 -12.46
CA GLY A 19 12.01 -2.73 -11.48
C GLY A 19 11.05 -1.64 -11.01
N ALA A 20 9.73 -1.77 -11.27
CA ALA A 20 8.70 -0.90 -10.68
C ALA A 20 8.23 -1.46 -9.34
N PRO A 21 8.58 -0.84 -8.19
CA PRO A 21 8.05 -1.21 -6.89
C PRO A 21 6.66 -0.58 -6.71
N ILE A 22 5.64 -1.42 -6.56
CA ILE A 22 4.22 -1.01 -6.47
C ILE A 22 3.66 -1.36 -5.10
N ALA A 23 3.10 -0.37 -4.43
CA ALA A 23 2.29 -0.51 -3.22
C ALA A 23 0.81 -0.62 -3.62
N GLY A 24 0.16 -1.75 -3.33
CA GLY A 24 -1.26 -1.96 -3.60
C GLY A 24 -2.08 -1.93 -2.31
N SER A 25 -3.12 -1.12 -2.30
CA SER A 25 -4.08 -0.96 -1.19
C SER A 25 -5.49 -1.06 -1.75
N LEU A 26 -5.89 -2.28 -2.10
CA LEU A 26 -7.23 -2.61 -2.60
C LEU A 26 -7.78 -3.85 -1.90
N HIS A 27 -9.10 -4.04 -1.99
CA HIS A 27 -9.78 -5.24 -1.48
C HIS A 27 -9.01 -6.52 -1.84
N MET A 28 -8.49 -7.26 -0.84
CA MET A 28 -7.74 -8.50 -1.09
C MET A 28 -8.70 -9.65 -1.41
N THR A 29 -9.24 -9.63 -2.61
CA THR A 29 -10.17 -10.61 -3.17
C THR A 29 -9.48 -11.50 -4.22
N ILE A 30 -10.18 -12.52 -4.73
CA ILE A 30 -9.70 -13.34 -5.86
C ILE A 30 -9.35 -12.47 -7.08
N HIS A 31 -10.16 -11.44 -7.37
CA HIS A 31 -9.91 -10.54 -8.49
C HIS A 31 -8.59 -9.77 -8.33
N THR A 32 -8.37 -9.25 -7.14
CA THR A 32 -7.13 -8.56 -6.77
C THR A 32 -5.93 -9.52 -6.78
N GLY A 33 -6.14 -10.76 -6.37
CA GLY A 33 -5.11 -11.81 -6.50
C GLY A 33 -4.65 -11.99 -7.95
N VAL A 34 -5.59 -12.08 -8.90
CA VAL A 34 -5.25 -12.17 -10.33
C VAL A 34 -4.57 -10.90 -10.84
N LEU A 35 -4.96 -9.71 -10.35
CA LEU A 35 -4.28 -8.45 -10.67
C LEU A 35 -2.83 -8.46 -10.13
N SER A 36 -2.63 -8.83 -8.88
CA SER A 36 -1.30 -8.89 -8.25
C SER A 36 -0.37 -9.84 -9.01
N GLU A 37 -0.82 -11.06 -9.32
CA GLU A 37 -0.05 -11.97 -10.17
C GLU A 37 0.22 -11.40 -11.57
N THR A 38 -0.71 -10.64 -12.12
CA THR A 38 -0.51 -10.01 -13.44
C THR A 38 0.60 -8.98 -13.37
N LEU A 39 0.59 -8.09 -12.36
CA LEU A 39 1.64 -7.10 -12.16
C LEU A 39 3.02 -7.77 -11.97
N ALA A 40 3.08 -8.86 -11.19
CA ALA A 40 4.31 -9.62 -11.00
C ALA A 40 4.81 -10.24 -12.31
N VAL A 41 3.93 -10.83 -13.13
CA VAL A 41 4.30 -11.35 -14.47
C VAL A 41 4.81 -10.25 -15.40
N LEU A 42 4.29 -9.04 -15.28
CA LEU A 42 4.76 -7.88 -16.03
C LEU A 42 6.09 -7.29 -15.51
N GLY A 43 6.67 -7.88 -14.47
CA GLY A 43 7.99 -7.54 -13.94
C GLY A 43 8.00 -6.61 -12.74
N SER A 44 6.84 -6.26 -12.16
CA SER A 44 6.78 -5.41 -10.98
C SER A 44 7.20 -6.17 -9.73
N ASP A 45 7.87 -5.47 -8.82
CA ASP A 45 7.96 -5.85 -7.41
C ASP A 45 6.75 -5.24 -6.68
N ILE A 46 5.96 -6.06 -6.01
CA ILE A 46 4.69 -5.62 -5.43
C ILE A 46 4.55 -6.03 -3.97
N ARG A 47 3.87 -5.19 -3.19
CA ARG A 47 3.35 -5.49 -1.86
C ARG A 47 1.90 -5.10 -1.78
N TRP A 48 1.14 -5.82 -0.97
CA TRP A 48 -0.31 -5.67 -0.93
C TRP A 48 -0.89 -5.61 0.47
N VAL A 49 -1.83 -4.68 0.68
CA VAL A 49 -2.72 -4.60 1.85
C VAL A 49 -4.17 -4.53 1.39
N SER A 50 -5.12 -4.77 2.28
CA SER A 50 -6.52 -4.45 2.01
C SER A 50 -6.80 -2.97 2.23
N CYS A 51 -7.79 -2.42 1.55
CA CYS A 51 -8.26 -1.04 1.74
C CYS A 51 -9.35 -0.90 2.80
N ASN A 52 -9.71 -1.97 3.49
CA ASN A 52 -10.59 -1.98 4.66
C ASN A 52 -10.52 -3.31 5.42
N ILE A 53 -11.03 -3.32 6.65
CA ILE A 53 -10.97 -4.47 7.57
C ILE A 53 -11.96 -5.60 7.24
N TYR A 54 -12.85 -5.45 6.25
CA TYR A 54 -13.99 -6.35 6.04
C TYR A 54 -13.85 -7.27 4.84
N SER A 55 -13.21 -6.80 3.77
CA SER A 55 -13.34 -7.39 2.42
C SER A 55 -12.33 -8.47 2.10
N THR A 56 -11.30 -8.66 2.92
CA THR A 56 -10.26 -9.67 2.67
C THR A 56 -10.85 -11.08 2.56
N GLN A 57 -10.42 -11.80 1.55
CA GLN A 57 -10.66 -13.23 1.37
C GLN A 57 -9.36 -13.97 1.69
N ASP A 58 -9.27 -14.60 2.86
CA ASP A 58 -8.03 -15.21 3.36
C ASP A 58 -7.42 -16.22 2.40
N HIS A 59 -8.25 -16.99 1.68
CA HIS A 59 -7.75 -17.95 0.69
C HIS A 59 -7.09 -17.25 -0.52
N ALA A 60 -7.55 -16.05 -0.89
CA ALA A 60 -6.90 -15.24 -1.93
C ALA A 60 -5.57 -14.67 -1.42
N ALA A 61 -5.56 -14.09 -0.21
CA ALA A 61 -4.35 -13.60 0.44
C ALA A 61 -3.29 -14.71 0.58
N ALA A 62 -3.70 -15.89 1.05
CA ALA A 62 -2.83 -17.05 1.20
C ALA A 62 -2.24 -17.53 -0.15
N ALA A 63 -3.04 -17.55 -1.21
CA ALA A 63 -2.58 -17.94 -2.54
C ALA A 63 -1.50 -16.98 -3.07
N ILE A 64 -1.69 -15.68 -2.89
CA ILE A 64 -0.73 -14.66 -3.33
C ILE A 64 0.54 -14.69 -2.49
N ALA A 65 0.42 -14.87 -1.17
CA ALA A 65 1.57 -15.07 -0.29
C ALA A 65 2.37 -16.33 -0.65
N ALA A 66 1.69 -17.44 -0.97
CA ALA A 66 2.34 -18.68 -1.43
C ALA A 66 3.06 -18.50 -2.77
N ALA A 67 2.61 -17.58 -3.62
CA ALA A 67 3.31 -17.20 -4.86
C ALA A 67 4.54 -16.29 -4.62
N GLY A 68 4.85 -15.96 -3.35
CA GLY A 68 6.02 -15.16 -2.98
C GLY A 68 5.80 -13.66 -3.00
N ILE A 69 4.57 -13.20 -3.14
CA ILE A 69 4.20 -11.80 -3.11
C ILE A 69 3.85 -11.42 -1.66
N PRO A 70 4.50 -10.41 -1.05
CA PRO A 70 4.16 -9.95 0.28
C PRO A 70 2.73 -9.38 0.35
N VAL A 71 1.89 -10.01 1.18
CA VAL A 71 0.51 -9.62 1.43
C VAL A 71 0.31 -9.46 2.93
N PHE A 72 -0.20 -8.31 3.34
CA PHE A 72 -0.53 -7.98 4.73
C PHE A 72 -2.03 -7.68 4.80
N ALA A 73 -2.84 -8.72 4.75
CA ALA A 73 -4.30 -8.61 4.81
C ALA A 73 -4.90 -9.89 5.39
N VAL A 74 -5.73 -9.74 6.41
CA VAL A 74 -6.43 -10.84 7.09
C VAL A 74 -7.89 -10.46 7.28
N LYS A 75 -8.79 -11.38 7.01
CA LYS A 75 -10.21 -11.14 7.24
C LYS A 75 -10.50 -10.92 8.72
N GLY A 76 -11.12 -9.79 9.05
CA GLY A 76 -11.47 -9.45 10.42
C GLY A 76 -10.29 -8.86 11.22
N GLU A 77 -9.27 -8.37 10.56
CA GLU A 77 -8.23 -7.57 11.18
C GLU A 77 -8.84 -6.37 11.94
N SER A 78 -8.25 -6.01 13.05
CA SER A 78 -8.62 -4.81 13.79
C SER A 78 -8.16 -3.54 13.09
N LEU A 79 -8.70 -2.38 13.43
CA LEU A 79 -8.22 -1.08 12.92
C LEU A 79 -6.73 -0.86 13.20
N ALA A 80 -6.23 -1.32 14.33
CA ALA A 80 -4.81 -1.21 14.67
C ALA A 80 -3.93 -2.08 13.74
N GLU A 81 -4.35 -3.32 13.45
CA GLU A 81 -3.66 -4.20 12.50
C GLU A 81 -3.73 -3.64 11.09
N TYR A 82 -4.87 -3.12 10.67
CA TYR A 82 -5.07 -2.49 9.37
C TYR A 82 -4.06 -1.36 9.12
N TRP A 83 -3.94 -0.43 10.06
CA TRP A 83 -3.00 0.69 9.93
C TRP A 83 -1.53 0.25 10.09
N ASP A 84 -1.24 -0.76 10.93
CA ASP A 84 0.10 -1.36 11.00
C ASP A 84 0.47 -2.05 9.67
N TYR A 85 -0.48 -2.70 8.99
CA TYR A 85 -0.26 -3.29 7.67
C TYR A 85 -0.07 -2.22 6.59
N THR A 86 -0.84 -1.15 6.64
CA THR A 86 -0.64 0.02 5.76
C THR A 86 0.76 0.61 5.92
N ALA A 87 1.27 0.71 7.14
CA ALA A 87 2.66 1.15 7.37
C ALA A 87 3.68 0.16 6.79
N LYS A 88 3.46 -1.15 6.91
CA LYS A 88 4.33 -2.19 6.32
C LYS A 88 4.35 -2.15 4.79
N LEU A 89 3.28 -1.66 4.16
CA LEU A 89 3.21 -1.49 2.72
C LEU A 89 4.34 -0.61 2.19
N PHE A 90 4.78 0.38 2.97
CA PHE A 90 5.83 1.33 2.61
C PHE A 90 7.22 0.97 3.16
N ASP A 91 7.33 -0.03 4.04
CA ASP A 91 8.58 -0.43 4.67
C ASP A 91 9.23 -1.58 3.91
N TRP A 92 10.05 -1.25 2.93
CA TRP A 92 10.74 -2.22 2.06
C TRP A 92 12.14 -2.58 2.57
N HIS A 93 12.40 -2.37 3.86
CA HIS A 93 13.67 -2.76 4.48
C HIS A 93 13.90 -4.28 4.36
N GLY A 94 15.08 -4.64 3.93
CA GLY A 94 15.42 -6.02 3.59
C GLY A 94 15.43 -6.33 2.10
N ALA A 95 15.09 -5.35 1.25
CA ALA A 95 15.37 -5.42 -0.18
C ALA A 95 16.88 -5.67 -0.40
N LYS A 96 17.22 -6.36 -1.46
CA LYS A 96 18.63 -6.64 -1.79
C LYS A 96 19.37 -5.34 -2.10
N PRO A 97 20.70 -5.29 -1.92
CA PRO A 97 21.49 -4.12 -2.28
C PRO A 97 21.19 -3.67 -3.72
N GLY A 98 20.77 -2.41 -3.90
CA GLY A 98 20.43 -1.83 -5.19
C GLY A 98 18.93 -1.90 -5.55
N GLU A 99 18.10 -2.58 -4.76
CA GLU A 99 16.65 -2.52 -4.89
C GLU A 99 16.07 -1.25 -4.25
N ALA A 100 14.87 -0.85 -4.69
CA ALA A 100 14.18 0.30 -4.13
C ALA A 100 13.82 0.09 -2.65
N LEU A 101 14.01 1.11 -1.84
CA LEU A 101 13.65 1.09 -0.41
C LEU A 101 12.18 1.46 -0.17
N HIS A 102 11.52 2.04 -1.15
CA HIS A 102 10.14 2.51 -1.10
C HIS A 102 9.44 2.29 -2.45
N PRO A 103 8.11 2.16 -2.46
CA PRO A 103 7.36 2.07 -3.70
C PRO A 103 7.50 3.38 -4.51
N ASN A 104 7.38 3.26 -5.82
CA ASN A 104 7.32 4.41 -6.73
C ASN A 104 5.93 4.62 -7.36
N MET A 105 5.04 3.70 -7.14
CA MET A 105 3.64 3.75 -7.55
C MET A 105 2.75 3.26 -6.41
N ILE A 106 1.60 3.91 -6.24
CA ILE A 106 0.54 3.46 -5.36
C ILE A 106 -0.67 3.09 -6.21
N LEU A 107 -1.25 1.93 -5.96
CA LEU A 107 -2.54 1.52 -6.48
C LEU A 107 -3.49 1.46 -5.29
N ASP A 108 -4.36 2.46 -5.16
CA ASP A 108 -5.16 2.71 -3.96
C ASP A 108 -6.67 2.62 -4.23
N ASP A 109 -7.43 2.38 -3.18
CA ASP A 109 -8.89 2.45 -3.16
C ASP A 109 -9.32 3.09 -1.83
N GLY A 110 -10.04 4.20 -1.92
CA GLY A 110 -10.45 5.00 -0.76
C GLY A 110 -9.37 5.94 -0.23
N GLY A 111 -8.13 5.88 -0.74
CA GLY A 111 -7.08 6.86 -0.49
C GLY A 111 -6.29 6.69 0.81
N ASP A 112 -6.46 5.60 1.57
CA ASP A 112 -5.83 5.45 2.88
C ASP A 112 -4.31 5.32 2.81
N ALA A 113 -3.78 4.56 1.85
CA ALA A 113 -2.34 4.45 1.66
C ALA A 113 -1.73 5.78 1.21
N THR A 114 -2.40 6.51 0.35
CA THR A 114 -1.99 7.84 -0.09
C THR A 114 -2.06 8.86 1.06
N MET A 115 -3.14 8.83 1.84
CA MET A 115 -3.32 9.67 3.03
C MET A 115 -2.23 9.41 4.09
N TYR A 116 -1.83 8.15 4.30
CA TYR A 116 -0.73 7.80 5.21
C TYR A 116 0.55 8.55 4.84
N VAL A 117 0.91 8.59 3.56
CA VAL A 117 2.10 9.31 3.10
C VAL A 117 1.95 10.82 3.29
N HIS A 118 0.82 11.39 2.90
CA HIS A 118 0.58 12.84 2.98
C HIS A 118 0.55 13.36 4.42
N LEU A 119 -0.20 12.70 5.31
CA LEU A 119 -0.29 13.12 6.71
C LEU A 119 1.00 12.81 7.48
N GLY A 120 1.69 11.73 7.14
CA GLY A 120 3.00 11.44 7.67
C GLY A 120 4.02 12.51 7.32
N LEU A 121 4.09 12.92 6.04
CA LEU A 121 4.96 14.00 5.58
C LEU A 121 4.60 15.35 6.22
N ARG A 122 3.32 15.66 6.32
CA ARG A 122 2.83 16.87 6.98
C ARG A 122 3.28 16.93 8.44
N ALA A 123 3.12 15.84 9.17
CA ALA A 123 3.54 15.73 10.57
C ALA A 123 5.07 15.77 10.71
N GLU A 124 5.83 15.12 9.83
CA GLU A 124 7.30 15.14 9.80
C GLU A 124 7.85 16.57 9.57
N ASN A 125 7.13 17.38 8.80
CA ASN A 125 7.44 18.79 8.58
C ASN A 125 7.02 19.71 9.73
N GLY A 126 6.50 19.19 10.84
CA GLY A 126 6.20 19.89 12.07
C GLY A 126 4.74 20.34 12.25
N ASP A 127 3.87 20.10 11.30
CA ASP A 127 2.43 20.31 11.48
C ASP A 127 1.81 19.06 12.12
N THR A 128 1.82 19.04 13.46
CA THR A 128 1.36 17.90 14.25
C THR A 128 0.05 18.15 14.99
N LYS A 129 -0.52 19.36 14.93
CA LYS A 129 -1.71 19.71 15.72
C LYS A 129 -2.94 18.87 15.41
N PHE A 130 -3.10 18.42 14.17
CA PHE A 130 -4.21 17.57 13.77
C PHE A 130 -4.17 16.19 14.46
N LEU A 131 -3.00 15.69 14.80
CA LEU A 131 -2.83 14.39 15.47
C LEU A 131 -3.46 14.36 16.88
N ASP A 132 -3.70 15.52 17.49
CA ASP A 132 -4.28 15.61 18.84
C ASP A 132 -5.81 15.80 18.82
N ASN A 133 -6.41 15.85 17.64
CA ASN A 133 -7.84 16.10 17.46
C ASN A 133 -8.47 15.11 16.46
N PRO A 134 -8.50 13.80 16.77
CA PRO A 134 -9.16 12.81 15.92
C PRO A 134 -10.68 13.07 15.89
N GLY A 135 -11.28 12.98 14.71
CA GLY A 135 -12.73 13.12 14.49
C GLY A 135 -13.49 11.79 14.54
N SER A 136 -12.77 10.67 14.59
CA SER A 136 -13.35 9.32 14.62
C SER A 136 -12.43 8.33 15.34
N GLU A 137 -12.95 7.15 15.67
CA GLU A 137 -12.16 6.03 16.23
C GLU A 137 -11.05 5.60 15.25
N GLU A 138 -11.36 5.58 13.97
CA GLU A 138 -10.37 5.25 12.93
C GLU A 138 -9.22 6.26 12.89
N GLU A 139 -9.53 7.55 12.94
CA GLU A 139 -8.51 8.61 13.01
C GLU A 139 -7.68 8.55 14.30
N ASP A 140 -8.29 8.19 15.44
CA ASP A 140 -7.56 8.04 16.69
C ASP A 140 -6.48 6.95 16.58
N VAL A 141 -6.85 5.78 16.06
CA VAL A 141 -5.91 4.68 15.81
C VAL A 141 -4.84 5.07 14.80
N PHE A 142 -5.23 5.69 13.69
CA PHE A 142 -4.31 6.14 12.65
C PHE A 142 -3.33 7.20 13.16
N PHE A 143 -3.79 8.20 13.89
CA PHE A 143 -2.92 9.26 14.43
C PHE A 143 -1.99 8.72 15.52
N ALA A 144 -2.43 7.74 16.31
CA ALA A 144 -1.56 7.03 17.25
C ALA A 144 -0.42 6.31 16.51
N LEU A 145 -0.72 5.65 15.39
CA LEU A 145 0.30 5.04 14.53
C LEU A 145 1.27 6.09 13.98
N LEU A 146 0.78 7.20 13.44
CA LEU A 146 1.65 8.26 12.90
C LEU A 146 2.58 8.82 13.98
N LYS A 147 2.07 9.08 15.19
CA LYS A 147 2.88 9.49 16.35
C LYS A 147 3.98 8.48 16.69
N LYS A 148 3.67 7.18 16.59
CA LYS A 148 4.64 6.09 16.79
C LYS A 148 5.70 6.10 15.69
N GLN A 149 5.28 6.15 14.43
CA GLN A 149 6.19 6.14 13.27
C GLN A 149 7.16 7.33 13.29
N LEU A 150 6.70 8.53 13.64
CA LEU A 150 7.55 9.71 13.77
C LEU A 150 8.65 9.58 14.84
N LYS A 151 8.46 8.71 15.84
CA LYS A 151 9.46 8.44 16.88
C LYS A 151 10.41 7.30 16.51
N GLU A 152 9.92 6.29 15.81
CA GLU A 152 10.65 5.05 15.52
C GLU A 152 11.40 5.09 14.19
N LYS A 153 10.88 5.80 13.20
CA LYS A 153 11.48 5.91 11.87
C LYS A 153 12.54 7.02 11.84
N PRO A 154 13.55 6.89 10.98
CA PRO A 154 14.55 7.93 10.81
C PRO A 154 13.91 9.23 10.32
N LYS A 155 14.50 10.36 10.70
CA LYS A 155 14.05 11.68 10.20
C LYS A 155 14.15 11.72 8.67
N GLY A 156 13.11 12.18 8.02
CA GLY A 156 13.00 12.24 6.56
C GLY A 156 12.34 10.99 5.95
N TYR A 157 11.88 10.04 6.75
CA TYR A 157 11.26 8.79 6.27
C TYR A 157 10.08 9.05 5.33
N PHE A 158 9.12 9.88 5.74
CA PHE A 158 7.97 10.20 4.90
C PHE A 158 8.34 11.07 3.70
N ALA A 159 9.33 11.95 3.85
CA ALA A 159 9.84 12.75 2.75
C ALA A 159 10.51 11.88 1.68
N GLU A 160 11.24 10.83 2.07
CA GLU A 160 11.83 9.86 1.14
C GLU A 160 10.76 9.05 0.40
N ILE A 161 9.73 8.57 1.10
CA ILE A 161 8.59 7.90 0.46
C ILE A 161 7.91 8.83 -0.55
N ALA A 162 7.52 10.02 -0.13
CA ALA A 162 6.84 10.98 -1.00
C ALA A 162 7.68 11.34 -2.24
N LYS A 163 9.00 11.47 -2.09
CA LYS A 163 9.92 11.72 -3.21
C LYS A 163 10.02 10.54 -4.17
N SER A 164 9.89 9.30 -3.69
CA SER A 164 9.97 8.10 -4.52
C SER A 164 8.72 7.89 -5.38
N ILE A 165 7.54 8.32 -4.90
CA ILE A 165 6.26 8.15 -5.58
C ILE A 165 6.23 9.00 -6.87
N LYS A 166 6.01 8.33 -8.00
CA LYS A 166 5.86 8.93 -9.33
C LYS A 166 4.41 9.11 -9.74
N GLY A 167 3.52 8.34 -9.15
CA GLY A 167 2.09 8.41 -9.44
C GLY A 167 1.27 7.51 -8.53
N VAL A 168 0.00 7.86 -8.46
CA VAL A 168 -1.05 7.11 -7.76
C VAL A 168 -2.15 6.80 -8.75
N SER A 169 -2.63 5.56 -8.76
CA SER A 169 -3.87 5.16 -9.41
C SER A 169 -4.91 4.89 -8.33
N GLU A 170 -5.96 5.69 -8.29
CA GLU A 170 -6.96 5.69 -7.23
C GLU A 170 -8.32 5.27 -7.77
N GLU A 171 -9.04 4.40 -7.05
CA GLU A 171 -10.47 4.21 -7.25
C GLU A 171 -11.22 5.34 -6.54
N THR A 172 -12.02 6.11 -7.29
CA THR A 172 -12.40 7.47 -6.91
C THR A 172 -13.68 7.61 -6.11
N THR A 173 -14.31 6.55 -5.63
CA THR A 173 -15.58 6.68 -4.90
C THR A 173 -15.42 7.45 -3.58
N THR A 174 -14.42 7.12 -2.78
CA THR A 174 -14.15 7.77 -1.50
C THR A 174 -12.92 8.67 -1.56
N GLY A 175 -11.90 8.29 -2.31
CA GLY A 175 -10.61 8.99 -2.40
C GLY A 175 -10.73 10.45 -2.85
N VAL A 176 -11.66 10.75 -3.78
CA VAL A 176 -11.93 12.14 -4.24
C VAL A 176 -12.31 13.09 -3.09
N HIS A 177 -12.92 12.58 -2.03
CA HIS A 177 -13.34 13.41 -0.88
C HIS A 177 -12.28 13.46 0.23
N ARG A 178 -11.26 12.61 0.19
CA ARG A 178 -10.23 12.47 1.24
C ARG A 178 -8.89 13.11 0.86
N LEU A 179 -8.62 13.22 -0.43
CA LEU A 179 -7.39 13.74 -1.02
C LEU A 179 -7.66 15.06 -1.74
#